data_e2e807b68c973bc1208e77fbbcbe9436
#
_entry.id   e2e807b68c973bc1208e77fbbcbe9436
#
_cell.length_a   1.000
_cell.length_b   1.000
_cell.length_c   1.000
_cell.angle_alpha   90.00
_cell.angle_beta   90.00
_cell.angle_gamma   90.00
#
_symmetry.space_group_name_H-M   'P 1'
#
loop_
_entity.id
_entity.type
_entity.pdbx_description
1 polymer ?
#
loop_
_entity_poly.entity_id
_entity_poly.type
_entity_poly.pdbx_seq_one_letter_code
_entity_poly.pdbx_strand_id
1 'polypeptide(L)'
;ASCLVGSEMCIRDRGRAIPFVDEGDGPVKLVLIQEQGLAADVLGVAAHYLAEEAGFHVLRIGHRSESEATLDERVEDAIAVIDHVGIEDTWVGGHGFGGTIARALVSAHSDRANGLLLLGVEDVDIAVAPAIPVLIVQGTEDTDTPAANAEALQATIPDRSSIKTIAGDHLFPMHHPIETGVIIEEYLDWD
;
A
#
# COMPACT_ATOMS: atom_id res chain seq x y z
N ALA A 1 -24.42 -1.39 -3.33
CA ALA A 1 -24.35 -1.99 -4.66
C ALA A 1 -22.89 -1.98 -5.13
N SER A 2 -22.37 -3.14 -5.47
CA SER A 2 -21.04 -3.25 -6.10
C SER A 2 -21.18 -3.05 -7.61
N CYS A 3 -20.23 -2.35 -8.19
CA CYS A 3 -20.11 -2.23 -9.64
C CYS A 3 -18.90 -3.03 -10.11
N LEU A 4 -19.07 -3.75 -11.21
CA LEU A 4 -18.00 -4.53 -11.83
C LEU A 4 -17.59 -3.84 -13.13
N VAL A 5 -16.31 -3.56 -13.26
CA VAL A 5 -15.69 -3.11 -14.50
C VAL A 5 -14.48 -4.02 -14.75
N GLY A 6 -14.68 -5.06 -15.54
CA GLY A 6 -13.66 -6.10 -15.75
C GLY A 6 -13.43 -6.92 -14.47
N SER A 7 -12.17 -7.03 -14.03
CA SER A 7 -11.78 -7.66 -12.76
C SER A 7 -11.85 -6.70 -11.56
N GLU A 8 -12.09 -5.41 -11.79
CA GLU A 8 -12.22 -4.42 -10.74
C GLU A 8 -13.61 -4.42 -10.14
N MET A 9 -13.67 -4.43 -8.82
CA MET A 9 -14.87 -4.19 -8.05
C MET A 9 -14.89 -2.77 -7.54
N CYS A 10 -16.06 -2.25 -7.19
CA CYS A 10 -16.13 -1.00 -6.45
C CYS A 10 -17.22 -1.08 -5.38
N ILE A 11 -16.99 -0.38 -4.29
CA ILE A 11 -18.04 -0.10 -3.30
C ILE A 11 -18.57 1.32 -3.52
N ARG A 12 -19.78 1.54 -3.08
CA ARG A 12 -20.33 2.89 -2.96
C ARG A 12 -20.43 3.25 -1.49
N ASP A 13 -19.61 4.18 -1.08
CA ASP A 13 -19.67 4.78 0.25
C ASP A 13 -20.12 6.24 0.13
N ARG A 14 -21.20 6.59 0.82
CA ARG A 14 -21.79 7.94 0.81
C ARG A 14 -22.01 8.50 -0.62
N GLY A 15 -22.39 7.65 -1.57
CA GLY A 15 -22.62 8.02 -2.96
C GLY A 15 -21.37 8.06 -3.85
N ARG A 16 -20.19 7.76 -3.30
CA ARG A 16 -18.92 7.73 -4.03
C ARG A 16 -18.53 6.29 -4.37
N ALA A 17 -17.98 6.11 -5.57
CA ALA A 17 -17.46 4.82 -6.00
C ALA A 17 -15.97 4.74 -5.69
N ILE A 18 -15.56 3.68 -4.98
CA ILE A 18 -14.16 3.41 -4.64
C ILE A 18 -13.80 2.07 -5.28
N PRO A 19 -12.92 2.08 -6.30
CA PRO A 19 -12.52 0.84 -6.96
C PRO A 19 -11.54 0.05 -6.10
N PHE A 20 -11.64 -1.27 -6.17
CA PHE A 20 -10.70 -2.17 -5.51
C PHE A 20 -10.61 -3.51 -6.26
N VAL A 21 -9.51 -4.22 -6.03
CA VAL A 21 -9.28 -5.58 -6.51
C VAL A 21 -8.92 -6.46 -5.32
N ASP A 22 -9.61 -7.56 -5.17
CA ASP A 22 -9.41 -8.52 -4.08
C ASP A 22 -8.95 -9.84 -4.68
N GLU A 23 -7.72 -10.27 -4.36
CA GLU A 23 -7.08 -11.44 -4.92
C GLU A 23 -6.52 -12.35 -3.82
N GLY A 24 -6.68 -13.67 -4.00
CA GLY A 24 -6.18 -14.67 -3.07
C GLY A 24 -6.99 -14.76 -1.78
N ASP A 25 -6.65 -15.74 -0.95
CA ASP A 25 -7.32 -16.02 0.31
C ASP A 25 -6.36 -16.58 1.38
N GLY A 26 -5.06 -16.33 1.18
CA GLY A 26 -4.01 -16.85 2.04
C GLY A 26 -3.95 -16.20 3.43
N PRO A 27 -3.13 -16.78 4.33
CA PRO A 27 -3.05 -16.34 5.72
C PRO A 27 -2.31 -15.00 5.90
N VAL A 28 -1.36 -14.70 5.01
CA VAL A 28 -0.67 -13.40 5.00
C VAL A 28 -1.51 -12.42 4.20
N LYS A 29 -1.90 -11.33 4.84
CA LYS A 29 -2.83 -10.36 4.27
C LYS A 29 -2.13 -9.01 4.06
N LEU A 30 -2.36 -8.41 2.91
CA LEU A 30 -1.77 -7.14 2.51
C LEU A 30 -2.80 -6.24 1.84
N VAL A 31 -2.99 -5.06 2.39
CA VAL A 31 -3.76 -3.99 1.75
C VAL A 31 -2.78 -3.04 1.07
N LEU A 32 -2.94 -2.83 -0.23
CA LEU A 32 -2.11 -1.93 -1.04
C LEU A 32 -2.95 -0.78 -1.60
N ILE A 33 -2.55 0.45 -1.27
CA ILE A 33 -3.20 1.67 -1.78
C ILE A 33 -2.38 2.22 -2.95
N GLN A 34 -3.03 2.45 -4.07
CA GLN A 34 -2.40 2.90 -5.31
C GLN A 34 -1.98 4.37 -5.22
N GLU A 35 -0.98 4.74 -6.03
CA GLU A 35 -0.66 6.14 -6.29
C GLU A 35 -1.79 6.81 -7.06
N GLN A 36 -2.06 8.07 -6.75
CA GLN A 36 -3.07 8.84 -7.45
C GLN A 36 -2.52 9.42 -8.77
N GLY A 37 -3.36 9.49 -9.80
CA GLY A 37 -3.06 10.21 -11.03
C GLY A 37 -2.18 9.45 -12.02
N LEU A 38 -1.86 8.19 -11.76
CA LEU A 38 -1.15 7.35 -12.73
C LEU A 38 -2.13 6.70 -13.70
N ALA A 39 -1.81 6.77 -15.00
CA ALA A 39 -2.63 6.19 -16.05
C ALA A 39 -2.48 4.66 -16.15
N ALA A 40 -1.43 4.10 -15.57
CA ALA A 40 -1.12 2.68 -15.61
C ALA A 40 -1.34 2.01 -14.25
N ASP A 41 -1.69 0.74 -14.27
CA ASP A 41 -1.74 -0.10 -13.06
C ASP A 41 -0.32 -0.49 -12.64
N VAL A 42 0.24 0.27 -11.70
CA VAL A 42 1.63 0.08 -11.25
C VAL A 42 1.78 -1.14 -10.34
N LEU A 43 0.77 -1.47 -9.56
CA LEU A 43 0.85 -2.52 -8.54
C LEU A 43 0.26 -3.86 -8.98
N GLY A 44 -0.43 -3.92 -10.12
CA GLY A 44 -1.23 -5.08 -10.52
C GLY A 44 -0.45 -6.37 -10.64
N VAL A 45 0.69 -6.36 -11.31
CA VAL A 45 1.49 -7.58 -11.53
C VAL A 45 2.15 -8.06 -10.24
N ALA A 46 2.70 -7.15 -9.44
CA ALA A 46 3.29 -7.50 -8.14
C ALA A 46 2.25 -8.07 -7.17
N ALA A 47 1.06 -7.45 -7.12
CA ALA A 47 -0.05 -7.94 -6.29
C ALA A 47 -0.53 -9.32 -6.75
N HIS A 48 -0.63 -9.55 -8.05
CA HIS A 48 -1.01 -10.85 -8.61
C HIS A 48 0.03 -11.94 -8.27
N TYR A 49 1.32 -11.62 -8.37
CA TYR A 49 2.40 -12.51 -7.92
C TYR A 49 2.23 -12.89 -6.44
N LEU A 50 2.00 -11.91 -5.57
CA LEU A 50 1.83 -12.15 -4.14
C LEU A 50 0.61 -13.04 -3.86
N ALA A 51 -0.49 -12.86 -4.58
CA ALA A 51 -1.70 -13.66 -4.41
C ALA A 51 -1.52 -15.08 -4.93
N GLU A 52 -1.02 -15.26 -6.15
CA GLU A 52 -1.00 -16.55 -6.84
C GLU A 52 0.23 -17.39 -6.55
N GLU A 53 1.42 -16.77 -6.45
CA GLU A 53 2.67 -17.49 -6.26
C GLU A 53 3.10 -17.53 -4.78
N ALA A 54 2.94 -16.41 -4.06
CA ALA A 54 3.30 -16.33 -2.65
C ALA A 54 2.17 -16.77 -1.70
N GLY A 55 0.95 -16.92 -2.21
CA GLY A 55 -0.19 -17.38 -1.41
C GLY A 55 -0.72 -16.36 -0.42
N PHE A 56 -0.64 -15.08 -0.75
CA PHE A 56 -1.17 -13.99 0.07
C PHE A 56 -2.66 -13.74 -0.25
N HIS A 57 -3.31 -13.03 0.67
CA HIS A 57 -4.57 -12.35 0.39
C HIS A 57 -4.26 -10.86 0.19
N VAL A 58 -4.39 -10.37 -1.04
CA VAL A 58 -4.03 -9.00 -1.42
C VAL A 58 -5.26 -8.20 -1.81
N LEU A 59 -5.48 -7.10 -1.11
CA LEU A 59 -6.53 -6.12 -1.42
C LEU A 59 -5.88 -4.86 -1.96
N ARG A 60 -6.10 -4.54 -3.24
CA ARG A 60 -5.67 -3.27 -3.85
C ARG A 60 -6.80 -2.27 -3.85
N ILE A 61 -6.54 -1.07 -3.33
CA ILE A 61 -7.53 0.00 -3.24
C ILE A 61 -7.12 1.14 -4.16
N GLY A 62 -8.02 1.54 -5.05
CA GLY A 62 -7.88 2.71 -5.90
C GLY A 62 -8.43 3.97 -5.22
N HIS A 63 -8.69 4.98 -6.02
CA HIS A 63 -9.15 6.28 -5.56
C HIS A 63 -10.55 6.60 -6.10
N ARG A 64 -11.32 7.35 -5.29
CA ARG A 64 -12.54 7.98 -5.79
C ARG A 64 -12.22 8.91 -6.96
N SER A 65 -13.20 9.15 -7.81
CA SER A 65 -13.02 10.01 -8.99
C SER A 65 -12.78 11.50 -8.63
N GLU A 66 -13.24 11.95 -7.47
CA GLU A 66 -13.03 13.32 -7.02
C GLU A 66 -11.56 13.54 -6.60
N SER A 67 -10.90 14.43 -7.32
CA SER A 67 -9.47 14.73 -7.10
C SER A 67 -9.22 15.57 -5.84
N GLU A 68 -10.23 16.25 -5.30
CA GLU A 68 -10.11 17.19 -4.19
C GLU A 68 -10.37 16.58 -2.81
N ALA A 69 -10.45 15.24 -2.73
CA ALA A 69 -10.62 14.57 -1.44
C ALA A 69 -9.43 14.84 -0.51
N THR A 70 -9.72 15.13 0.74
CA THR A 70 -8.71 15.31 1.78
C THR A 70 -8.02 13.98 2.12
N LEU A 71 -6.88 14.05 2.80
CA LEU A 71 -6.19 12.85 3.26
C LEU A 71 -7.08 12.01 4.20
N ASP A 72 -7.79 12.66 5.12
CA ASP A 72 -8.72 11.98 6.04
C ASP A 72 -9.86 11.28 5.29
N GLU A 73 -10.42 11.91 4.27
CA GLU A 73 -11.45 11.29 3.42
C GLU A 73 -10.92 10.05 2.67
N ARG A 74 -9.67 10.08 2.24
CA ARG A 74 -9.03 8.94 1.57
C ARG A 74 -8.74 7.81 2.55
N VAL A 75 -8.38 8.11 3.77
CA VAL A 75 -8.26 7.11 4.86
C VAL A 75 -9.62 6.48 5.15
N GLU A 76 -10.67 7.26 5.23
CA GLU A 76 -12.04 6.74 5.40
C GLU A 76 -12.46 5.83 4.24
N ASP A 77 -12.11 6.19 3.01
CA ASP A 77 -12.37 5.37 1.83
C ASP A 77 -11.66 4.01 1.94
N ALA A 78 -10.39 4.01 2.31
CA ALA A 78 -9.63 2.78 2.47
C ALA A 78 -10.22 1.88 3.56
N ILE A 79 -10.59 2.46 4.70
CA ILE A 79 -11.25 1.71 5.79
C ILE A 79 -12.59 1.13 5.33
N ALA A 80 -13.38 1.90 4.57
CA ALA A 80 -14.66 1.42 4.04
C ALA A 80 -14.48 0.17 3.15
N VAL A 81 -13.44 0.15 2.31
CA VAL A 81 -13.13 -1.02 1.47
C VAL A 81 -12.66 -2.20 2.32
N ILE A 82 -11.77 -1.97 3.28
CA ILE A 82 -11.27 -3.01 4.20
C ILE A 82 -12.43 -3.65 4.97
N ASP A 83 -13.35 -2.84 5.50
CA ASP A 83 -14.53 -3.30 6.22
C ASP A 83 -15.50 -4.07 5.30
N HIS A 84 -15.67 -3.60 4.07
CA HIS A 84 -16.53 -4.27 3.08
C HIS A 84 -16.02 -5.67 2.73
N VAL A 85 -14.71 -5.82 2.54
CA VAL A 85 -14.07 -7.12 2.25
C VAL A 85 -13.96 -7.98 3.50
N GLY A 86 -13.90 -7.38 4.69
CA GLY A 86 -13.81 -8.07 5.96
C GLY A 86 -12.41 -8.56 6.29
N ILE A 87 -11.38 -7.86 5.82
CA ILE A 87 -9.99 -8.18 6.13
C ILE A 87 -9.64 -7.69 7.53
N GLU A 88 -9.08 -8.58 8.32
CA GLU A 88 -8.51 -8.32 9.65
C GLU A 88 -7.06 -8.83 9.68
N ASP A 89 -6.27 -8.35 10.64
CA ASP A 89 -4.88 -8.77 10.84
C ASP A 89 -4.05 -8.64 9.56
N THR A 90 -3.97 -7.44 9.02
CA THR A 90 -3.35 -7.15 7.72
C THR A 90 -2.18 -6.18 7.82
N TRP A 91 -1.20 -6.34 6.94
CA TRP A 91 -0.28 -5.27 6.60
C TRP A 91 -1.00 -4.23 5.73
N VAL A 92 -0.69 -2.97 5.95
CA VAL A 92 -1.23 -1.86 5.15
C VAL A 92 -0.08 -1.12 4.51
N GLY A 93 -0.20 -0.85 3.23
CA GLY A 93 0.84 -0.16 2.51
C GLY A 93 0.35 0.55 1.27
N GLY A 94 1.29 1.13 0.54
CA GLY A 94 0.97 1.81 -0.70
C GLY A 94 2.19 2.34 -1.43
N HIS A 95 1.95 2.80 -2.64
CA HIS A 95 2.93 3.37 -3.53
C HIS A 95 2.84 4.89 -3.54
N GLY A 96 3.93 5.59 -3.26
CA GLY A 96 3.98 7.05 -3.27
C GLY A 96 2.93 7.67 -2.35
N PHE A 97 2.00 8.42 -2.91
CA PHE A 97 0.88 9.01 -2.17
C PHE A 97 -0.03 7.96 -1.53
N GLY A 98 -0.20 6.81 -2.15
CA GLY A 98 -0.89 5.67 -1.54
C GLY A 98 -0.23 5.21 -0.23
N GLY A 99 1.10 5.27 -0.18
CA GLY A 99 1.87 5.03 1.05
C GLY A 99 1.62 6.11 2.12
N THR A 100 1.44 7.35 1.73
CA THR A 100 1.06 8.44 2.64
C THR A 100 -0.32 8.21 3.25
N ILE A 101 -1.28 7.75 2.46
CA ILE A 101 -2.61 7.36 2.97
C ILE A 101 -2.47 6.19 3.96
N ALA A 102 -1.66 5.18 3.64
CA ALA A 102 -1.39 4.06 4.53
C ALA A 102 -0.76 4.51 5.86
N ARG A 103 0.21 5.44 5.82
CA ARG A 103 0.80 6.04 7.04
C ARG A 103 -0.27 6.73 7.90
N ALA A 104 -1.12 7.54 7.28
CA ALA A 104 -2.20 8.24 7.98
C ALA A 104 -3.22 7.25 8.58
N LEU A 105 -3.58 6.20 7.84
CA LEU A 105 -4.46 5.14 8.32
C LEU A 105 -3.88 4.45 9.54
N VAL A 106 -2.63 4.01 9.47
CA VAL A 106 -1.96 3.32 10.58
C VAL A 106 -1.73 4.24 11.78
N SER A 107 -1.47 5.53 11.54
CA SER A 107 -1.33 6.52 12.61
C SER A 107 -2.65 6.73 13.38
N ALA A 108 -3.78 6.79 12.68
CA ALA A 108 -5.09 7.03 13.28
C ALA A 108 -5.77 5.74 13.78
N HIS A 109 -5.45 4.60 13.18
CA HIS A 109 -6.11 3.31 13.41
C HIS A 109 -5.07 2.18 13.54
N SER A 110 -4.13 2.31 14.46
CA SER A 110 -3.02 1.38 14.62
C SER A 110 -3.45 -0.05 14.98
N ASP A 111 -4.63 -0.20 15.55
CA ASP A 111 -5.25 -1.50 15.84
C ASP A 111 -5.71 -2.26 14.58
N ARG A 112 -5.76 -1.60 13.43
CA ARG A 112 -6.19 -2.18 12.15
C ARG A 112 -5.04 -2.75 11.32
N ALA A 113 -3.78 -2.59 11.76
CA ALA A 113 -2.62 -2.99 10.97
C ALA A 113 -1.56 -3.72 11.79
N ASN A 114 -1.01 -4.78 11.21
CA ASN A 114 0.12 -5.53 11.78
C ASN A 114 1.47 -4.87 11.42
N GLY A 115 1.51 -4.11 10.36
CA GLY A 115 2.71 -3.42 9.88
C GLY A 115 2.39 -2.48 8.74
N LEU A 116 3.39 -1.71 8.34
CA LEU A 116 3.32 -0.69 7.30
C LEU A 116 4.32 -0.99 6.18
N LEU A 117 3.85 -1.01 4.94
CA LEU A 117 4.67 -1.17 3.74
C LEU A 117 4.65 0.11 2.90
N LEU A 118 5.81 0.69 2.64
CA LEU A 118 5.95 1.90 1.84
C LEU A 118 6.79 1.62 0.59
N LEU A 119 6.17 1.73 -0.58
CA LEU A 119 6.84 1.67 -1.88
C LEU A 119 7.14 3.11 -2.33
N GLY A 120 8.32 3.60 -1.98
CA GLY A 120 8.64 5.01 -2.00
C GLY A 120 8.04 5.77 -0.82
N VAL A 121 8.73 6.79 -0.35
CA VAL A 121 8.33 7.57 0.84
C VAL A 121 8.21 9.04 0.46
N GLU A 122 7.03 9.61 0.63
CA GLU A 122 6.84 11.06 0.50
C GLU A 122 7.39 11.81 1.72
N ASP A 123 7.83 13.05 1.50
CA ASP A 123 8.26 13.96 2.57
C ASP A 123 7.04 14.56 3.25
N VAL A 124 6.51 13.84 4.24
CA VAL A 124 5.34 14.25 5.02
C VAL A 124 5.60 14.03 6.51
N ASP A 125 5.03 14.88 7.33
CA ASP A 125 5.15 14.81 8.79
C ASP A 125 3.97 14.00 9.38
N ILE A 126 4.06 12.67 9.20
CA ILE A 126 3.11 11.72 9.79
C ILE A 126 3.92 10.68 10.57
N ALA A 127 3.80 10.71 11.88
CA ALA A 127 4.51 9.76 12.74
C ALA A 127 3.94 8.34 12.58
N VAL A 128 4.83 7.35 12.61
CA VAL A 128 4.42 5.94 12.62
C VAL A 128 4.03 5.56 14.06
N ALA A 129 2.87 4.94 14.20
CA ALA A 129 2.37 4.47 15.49
C ALA A 129 3.36 3.56 16.22
N PRO A 130 3.42 3.59 17.56
CA PRO A 130 4.30 2.72 18.33
C PRO A 130 4.10 1.24 18.02
N ALA A 131 5.17 0.46 18.05
CA ALA A 131 5.20 -0.99 17.84
C ALA A 131 4.81 -1.46 16.42
N ILE A 132 4.57 -0.57 15.47
CA ILE A 132 4.30 -0.95 14.08
C ILE A 132 5.63 -1.16 13.33
N PRO A 133 5.93 -2.36 12.80
CA PRO A 133 7.08 -2.58 11.94
C PRO A 133 6.86 -1.95 10.56
N VAL A 134 7.93 -1.47 9.94
CA VAL A 134 7.88 -0.77 8.65
C VAL A 134 8.88 -1.39 7.67
N LEU A 135 8.37 -1.83 6.53
CA LEU A 135 9.19 -2.14 5.36
C LEU A 135 9.11 -1.00 4.36
N ILE A 136 10.27 -0.48 3.97
CA ILE A 136 10.39 0.51 2.90
C ILE A 136 11.08 -0.16 1.71
N VAL A 137 10.50 -0.04 0.54
CA VAL A 137 11.11 -0.43 -0.73
C VAL A 137 11.38 0.82 -1.54
N GLN A 138 12.64 1.06 -1.88
CA GLN A 138 13.13 2.27 -2.51
C GLN A 138 13.70 1.99 -3.89
N GLY A 139 13.21 2.68 -4.91
CA GLY A 139 13.86 2.71 -6.22
C GLY A 139 15.14 3.54 -6.16
N THR A 140 16.24 3.01 -6.68
CA THR A 140 17.56 3.70 -6.62
C THR A 140 17.62 4.95 -7.48
N GLU A 141 16.74 5.08 -8.47
CA GLU A 141 16.66 6.22 -9.40
C GLU A 141 15.33 6.99 -9.26
N ASP A 142 14.62 6.77 -8.16
CA ASP A 142 13.35 7.44 -7.88
C ASP A 142 13.61 8.89 -7.48
N THR A 143 13.14 9.83 -8.30
CA THR A 143 13.22 11.27 -8.06
C THR A 143 11.92 11.87 -7.54
N ASP A 144 10.81 11.15 -7.63
CA ASP A 144 9.51 11.58 -7.10
C ASP A 144 9.45 11.37 -5.59
N THR A 145 9.92 10.20 -5.15
CA THR A 145 10.13 9.87 -3.73
C THR A 145 11.59 9.46 -3.52
N PRO A 146 12.49 10.45 -3.40
CA PRO A 146 13.93 10.17 -3.34
C PRO A 146 14.34 9.43 -2.07
N ALA A 147 15.44 8.69 -2.15
CA ALA A 147 15.97 7.88 -1.04
C ALA A 147 16.16 8.65 0.26
N ALA A 148 16.45 9.95 0.20
CA ALA A 148 16.57 10.79 1.38
C ALA A 148 15.31 10.80 2.26
N ASN A 149 14.13 10.70 1.66
CA ASN A 149 12.86 10.62 2.40
C ASN A 149 12.75 9.30 3.19
N ALA A 150 13.14 8.18 2.57
CA ALA A 150 13.18 6.88 3.22
C ALA A 150 14.17 6.85 4.40
N GLU A 151 15.36 7.40 4.19
CA GLU A 151 16.40 7.50 5.20
C GLU A 151 15.97 8.39 6.39
N ALA A 152 15.30 9.50 6.10
CA ALA A 152 14.78 10.39 7.14
C ALA A 152 13.69 9.70 7.99
N LEU A 153 12.79 8.95 7.36
CA LEU A 153 11.80 8.16 8.09
C LEU A 153 12.46 7.07 8.93
N GLN A 154 13.38 6.31 8.35
CA GLN A 154 14.11 5.27 9.08
C GLN A 154 14.83 5.82 10.30
N ALA A 155 15.41 7.00 10.21
CA ALA A 155 16.12 7.66 11.33
C ALA A 155 15.20 7.91 12.53
N THR A 156 13.89 8.06 12.32
CA THR A 156 12.90 8.23 13.41
C THR A 156 12.47 6.92 14.06
N ILE A 157 12.65 5.78 13.38
CA ILE A 157 12.20 4.46 13.81
C ILE A 157 13.23 3.36 13.48
N PRO A 158 14.51 3.52 13.85
CA PRO A 158 15.59 2.65 13.37
C PRO A 158 15.43 1.18 13.80
N ASP A 159 14.86 0.93 14.98
CA ASP A 159 14.78 -0.41 15.56
C ASP A 159 13.66 -1.27 14.96
N ARG A 160 12.77 -0.68 14.16
CA ARG A 160 11.61 -1.40 13.60
C ARG A 160 11.32 -1.06 12.14
N SER A 161 12.28 -0.50 11.44
CA SER A 161 12.20 -0.22 10.01
C SER A 161 13.33 -0.86 9.24
N SER A 162 13.04 -1.27 8.02
CA SER A 162 14.00 -1.81 7.07
C SER A 162 13.82 -1.13 5.73
N ILE A 163 14.93 -0.79 5.07
CA ILE A 163 14.95 -0.29 3.70
C ILE A 163 15.53 -1.37 2.80
N LYS A 164 14.78 -1.73 1.77
CA LYS A 164 15.24 -2.57 0.67
C LYS A 164 15.25 -1.73 -0.60
N THR A 165 16.25 -1.91 -1.45
CA THR A 165 16.39 -1.13 -2.68
C THR A 165 16.16 -2.00 -3.91
N ILE A 166 15.58 -1.40 -4.93
CA ILE A 166 15.42 -1.98 -6.27
C ILE A 166 15.98 -0.99 -7.28
N ALA A 167 16.69 -1.48 -8.28
CA ALA A 167 17.11 -0.64 -9.40
C ALA A 167 15.88 -0.15 -10.17
N GLY A 168 15.77 1.15 -10.36
CA GLY A 168 14.67 1.76 -11.11
C GLY A 168 14.16 3.06 -10.51
N ASP A 169 13.25 3.69 -11.25
CA ASP A 169 12.59 4.94 -10.92
C ASP A 169 11.34 4.73 -10.03
N HIS A 170 10.49 5.75 -9.94
CA HIS A 170 9.25 5.69 -9.14
C HIS A 170 8.29 4.58 -9.58
N LEU A 171 8.37 4.14 -10.83
CA LEU A 171 7.53 3.05 -11.37
C LEU A 171 8.19 1.66 -11.21
N PHE A 172 9.14 1.51 -10.30
CA PHE A 172 9.82 0.23 -10.09
C PHE A 172 8.88 -0.94 -9.81
N PRO A 173 7.72 -0.78 -9.12
CA PRO A 173 6.80 -1.91 -8.92
C PRO A 173 6.21 -2.43 -10.23
N MET A 174 6.07 -1.57 -11.23
CA MET A 174 5.56 -1.95 -12.56
C MET A 174 6.67 -2.54 -13.43
N HIS A 175 7.88 -1.97 -13.40
CA HIS A 175 9.00 -2.41 -14.22
C HIS A 175 9.72 -3.65 -13.65
N HIS A 176 9.71 -3.82 -12.33
CA HIS A 176 10.31 -4.95 -11.61
C HIS A 176 9.30 -5.59 -10.64
N PRO A 177 8.15 -6.08 -11.16
CA PRO A 177 7.05 -6.52 -10.30
C PRO A 177 7.39 -7.77 -9.49
N ILE A 178 8.12 -8.72 -10.09
CA ILE A 178 8.47 -9.98 -9.41
C ILE A 178 9.50 -9.72 -8.32
N GLU A 179 10.53 -8.93 -8.59
CA GLU A 179 11.53 -8.54 -7.61
C GLU A 179 10.88 -7.78 -6.43
N THR A 180 9.97 -6.86 -6.72
CA THR A 180 9.17 -6.17 -5.72
C THR A 180 8.36 -7.16 -4.89
N GLY A 181 7.66 -8.08 -5.54
CA GLY A 181 6.88 -9.12 -4.87
C GLY A 181 7.71 -10.01 -3.97
N VAL A 182 8.88 -10.47 -4.44
CA VAL A 182 9.80 -11.32 -3.66
C VAL A 182 10.28 -10.60 -2.39
N ILE A 183 10.66 -9.33 -2.49
CA ILE A 183 11.08 -8.53 -1.32
C ILE A 183 9.95 -8.45 -0.30
N ILE A 184 8.73 -8.21 -0.74
CA ILE A 184 7.55 -8.14 0.13
C ILE A 184 7.28 -9.50 0.77
N GLU A 185 7.25 -10.56 -0.03
CA GLU A 185 7.04 -11.93 0.43
C GLU A 185 8.04 -12.32 1.52
N GLU A 186 9.33 -12.13 1.25
CA GLU A 186 10.40 -12.48 2.19
C GLU A 186 10.31 -11.72 3.52
N TYR A 187 9.77 -10.52 3.51
CA TYR A 187 9.66 -9.71 4.73
C TYR A 187 8.36 -9.98 5.50
N LEU A 188 7.23 -10.09 4.81
CA LEU A 188 5.92 -10.22 5.44
C LEU A 188 5.60 -11.67 5.88
N ASP A 189 6.18 -12.66 5.22
CA ASP A 189 5.97 -14.08 5.56
C ASP A 189 6.89 -14.57 6.69
N TRP A 190 7.74 -13.71 7.21
CA TRP A 190 8.58 -13.99 8.37
C TRP A 190 7.85 -13.72 9.68
N ASP A 191 7.52 -14.77 10.40
CA ASP A 191 7.12 -14.71 11.80
C ASP A 191 8.33 -14.81 12.73
#